data_2ff1c163013f679e7e77fa69427f98af
#
_entry.id   2ff1c163013f679e7e77fa69427f98af
#
_cell.length_a   1.000
_cell.length_b   1.000
_cell.length_c   1.000
_cell.angle_alpha   90.00
_cell.angle_beta   90.00
_cell.angle_gamma   90.00
#
_symmetry.space_group_name_H-M   'P 1'
#
loop_
_entity.id
_entity.type
_entity.pdbx_description
1 polymer ?
#
loop_
_entity_poly.entity_id
_entity_poly.type
_entity_poly.pdbx_seq_one_letter_code
_entity_poly.pdbx_strand_id
1 'polypeptide(L)'
;KPVEMLREAYECGCRDFGENKVQELKEKYDPNYEWHMIGHLQRNKVKDVVDLVSMIQSVDSLPLLKEIEKQCAKRDICMPILIEVNISREENKYGIPLSETADFVEQCLLFPHIKLQGLMCVGPLSEDRSVIADCFQQMQQCFLALKEKYGSEYFRYLSMGMSDDYELALQYGSNMIRLGSIIMGERDY
;
A
#
# COMPACT_ATOMS: atom_id res chain seq x y z
N LYS A 1 -16.85 4.59 0.90
CA LYS A 1 -18.09 3.82 1.09
C LYS A 1 -18.69 4.14 2.46
N PRO A 2 -20.01 4.00 2.66
CA PRO A 2 -20.69 4.23 3.94
C PRO A 2 -20.19 3.28 5.05
N VAL A 3 -20.29 3.73 6.31
CA VAL A 3 -19.85 2.96 7.49
C VAL A 3 -20.63 1.65 7.63
N GLU A 4 -21.89 1.65 7.25
CA GLU A 4 -22.76 0.47 7.28
C GLU A 4 -22.20 -0.69 6.46
N MET A 5 -21.69 -0.40 5.24
CA MET A 5 -21.06 -1.41 4.37
C MET A 5 -19.77 -1.97 4.97
N LEU A 6 -18.99 -1.12 5.66
CA LEU A 6 -17.78 -1.59 6.35
C LEU A 6 -18.14 -2.55 7.50
N ARG A 7 -19.22 -2.25 8.21
CA ARG A 7 -19.71 -3.12 9.28
C ARG A 7 -20.19 -4.47 8.73
N GLU A 8 -20.96 -4.48 7.67
CA GLU A 8 -21.39 -5.70 6.98
C GLU A 8 -20.19 -6.55 6.53
N ALA A 9 -19.18 -5.90 5.90
CA ALA A 9 -17.97 -6.59 5.50
C ALA A 9 -17.22 -7.18 6.71
N TYR A 10 -17.14 -6.44 7.82
CA TYR A 10 -16.52 -6.94 9.06
C TYR A 10 -17.29 -8.14 9.64
N GLU A 11 -18.61 -8.11 9.66
CA GLU A 11 -19.46 -9.23 10.09
C GLU A 11 -19.29 -10.46 9.18
N CYS A 12 -19.02 -10.25 7.89
CA CYS A 12 -18.67 -11.32 6.95
C CYS A 12 -17.22 -11.83 7.09
N GLY A 13 -16.42 -11.28 8.00
CA GLY A 13 -15.08 -11.76 8.30
C GLY A 13 -13.94 -10.90 7.76
N CYS A 14 -14.19 -9.81 7.04
CA CYS A 14 -13.14 -8.86 6.68
C CYS A 14 -12.55 -8.22 7.93
N ARG A 15 -11.24 -8.00 7.93
CA ARG A 15 -10.53 -7.36 9.04
C ARG A 15 -9.73 -6.16 8.58
N ASP A 16 -9.11 -6.26 7.40
CA ASP A 16 -8.25 -5.24 6.81
C ASP A 16 -9.07 -4.31 5.93
N PHE A 17 -9.02 -3.02 6.20
CA PHE A 17 -9.74 -1.98 5.48
C PHE A 17 -8.76 -0.92 4.96
N GLY A 18 -8.87 -0.59 3.67
CA GLY A 18 -8.02 0.41 3.03
C GLY A 18 -8.75 1.72 2.78
N GLU A 19 -8.11 2.84 3.12
CA GLU A 19 -8.58 4.17 2.76
C GLU A 19 -7.59 4.97 1.93
N ASN A 20 -8.12 5.73 0.98
CA ASN A 20 -7.34 6.59 0.10
C ASN A 20 -7.18 8.01 0.64
N LYS A 21 -8.10 8.47 1.48
CA LYS A 21 -8.14 9.85 1.96
C LYS A 21 -8.14 9.89 3.49
N VAL A 22 -7.22 10.68 4.04
CA VAL A 22 -7.09 10.85 5.50
C VAL A 22 -8.38 11.33 6.15
N GLN A 23 -9.11 12.22 5.48
CA GLN A 23 -10.38 12.73 6.01
C GLN A 23 -11.41 11.61 6.13
N GLU A 24 -11.56 10.79 5.08
CA GLU A 24 -12.49 9.65 5.09
C GLU A 24 -12.10 8.61 6.13
N LEU A 25 -10.79 8.35 6.31
CA LEU A 25 -10.29 7.46 7.36
C LEU A 25 -10.73 7.96 8.75
N LYS A 26 -10.55 9.24 9.04
CA LYS A 26 -10.92 9.83 10.34
C LYS A 26 -12.42 9.76 10.62
N GLU A 27 -13.25 9.96 9.61
CA GLU A 27 -14.72 9.91 9.71
C GLU A 27 -15.25 8.48 9.94
N LYS A 28 -14.54 7.47 9.41
CA LYS A 28 -14.97 6.07 9.44
C LYS A 28 -14.21 5.22 10.47
N TYR A 29 -13.26 5.81 11.17
CA TYR A 29 -12.35 5.09 12.05
C TYR A 29 -13.12 4.27 13.10
N ASP A 30 -12.80 2.99 13.14
CA ASP A 30 -13.22 2.05 14.18
C ASP A 30 -11.97 1.27 14.63
N PRO A 31 -11.64 1.24 15.94
CA PRO A 31 -10.45 0.56 16.46
C PRO A 31 -10.50 -0.96 16.33
N ASN A 32 -11.63 -1.54 15.98
CA ASN A 32 -11.75 -2.98 15.73
C ASN A 32 -11.28 -3.37 14.31
N TYR A 33 -11.06 -2.39 13.42
CA TYR A 33 -10.62 -2.65 12.05
C TYR A 33 -9.12 -2.42 11.91
N GLU A 34 -8.47 -3.28 11.13
CA GLU A 34 -7.08 -3.09 10.72
C GLU A 34 -7.04 -2.11 9.53
N TRP A 35 -6.78 -0.84 9.84
CA TRP A 35 -6.77 0.21 8.83
C TRP A 35 -5.45 0.31 8.10
N HIS A 36 -5.51 0.35 6.77
CA HIS A 36 -4.36 0.63 5.91
C HIS A 36 -4.54 1.94 5.16
N MET A 37 -3.54 2.80 5.18
CA MET A 37 -3.47 3.95 4.28
C MET A 37 -2.93 3.47 2.94
N ILE A 38 -3.76 3.50 1.89
CA ILE A 38 -3.44 2.97 0.56
C ILE A 38 -3.39 4.03 -0.55
N GLY A 39 -3.88 5.24 -0.29
CA GLY A 39 -3.81 6.37 -1.20
C GLY A 39 -2.64 7.30 -0.89
N HIS A 40 -2.32 8.19 -1.82
CA HIS A 40 -1.23 9.15 -1.67
C HIS A 40 -1.34 9.95 -0.36
N LEU A 41 -0.32 9.85 0.47
CA LEU A 41 -0.26 10.48 1.78
C LEU A 41 0.58 11.76 1.74
N GLN A 42 -0.07 12.91 1.91
CA GLN A 42 0.63 14.18 2.04
C GLN A 42 1.38 14.24 3.38
N ARG A 43 2.62 14.76 3.37
CA ARG A 43 3.49 14.87 4.58
C ARG A 43 2.82 15.56 5.76
N ASN A 44 2.08 16.64 5.52
CA ASN A 44 1.39 17.40 6.58
C ASN A 44 0.24 16.63 7.24
N LYS A 45 -0.20 15.52 6.62
CA LYS A 45 -1.27 14.64 7.12
C LYS A 45 -0.75 13.40 7.87
N VAL A 46 0.55 13.12 7.82
CA VAL A 46 1.15 11.94 8.48
C VAL A 46 0.81 11.89 9.98
N LYS A 47 0.88 13.02 10.67
CA LYS A 47 0.53 13.13 12.10
C LYS A 47 -0.92 12.73 12.43
N ASP A 48 -1.83 12.82 11.44
CA ASP A 48 -3.24 12.48 11.60
C ASP A 48 -3.52 11.01 11.26
N VAL A 49 -2.54 10.27 10.77
CA VAL A 49 -2.68 8.91 10.25
C VAL A 49 -1.99 7.87 11.13
N VAL A 50 -0.79 8.18 11.64
CA VAL A 50 0.07 7.18 12.31
C VAL A 50 -0.55 6.53 13.56
N ASP A 51 -1.52 7.19 14.19
CA ASP A 51 -2.24 6.64 15.34
C ASP A 51 -3.52 5.84 14.93
N LEU A 52 -3.89 5.89 13.64
CA LEU A 52 -5.15 5.33 13.15
C LEU A 52 -4.96 4.09 12.27
N VAL A 53 -3.75 3.86 11.77
CA VAL A 53 -3.51 2.78 10.82
C VAL A 53 -2.50 1.76 11.34
N SER A 54 -2.70 0.51 10.96
CA SER A 54 -1.76 -0.58 11.20
C SER A 54 -0.69 -0.69 10.12
N MET A 55 -0.89 -0.04 8.96
CA MET A 55 0.07 -0.04 7.85
C MET A 55 -0.12 1.16 6.92
N ILE A 56 0.98 1.70 6.39
CA ILE A 56 0.98 2.67 5.28
C ILE A 56 1.57 1.98 4.05
N GLN A 57 0.74 1.74 3.02
CA GLN A 57 1.16 1.06 1.79
C GLN A 57 1.68 2.03 0.71
N SER A 58 1.46 3.33 0.87
CA SER A 58 1.69 4.37 -0.13
C SER A 58 2.93 5.21 0.15
N VAL A 59 4.03 4.56 0.57
CA VAL A 59 5.29 5.28 0.83
C VAL A 59 6.05 5.44 -0.48
N ASP A 60 6.02 6.65 -1.03
CA ASP A 60 6.43 6.99 -2.40
C ASP A 60 7.63 7.94 -2.47
N SER A 61 8.19 8.39 -1.34
CA SER A 61 9.27 9.37 -1.35
C SER A 61 10.03 9.45 -0.03
N LEU A 62 11.31 9.81 -0.09
CA LEU A 62 12.14 10.00 1.09
C LEU A 62 11.64 11.12 2.03
N PRO A 63 11.10 12.25 1.54
CA PRO A 63 10.50 13.25 2.43
C PRO A 63 9.28 12.75 3.19
N LEU A 64 8.45 11.87 2.61
CA LEU A 64 7.33 11.22 3.28
C LEU A 64 7.85 10.22 4.32
N LEU A 65 8.80 9.36 3.95
CA LEU A 65 9.41 8.38 4.84
C LEU A 65 9.99 9.05 6.10
N LYS A 66 10.74 10.15 5.92
CA LYS A 66 11.29 10.94 7.04
C LYS A 66 10.23 11.54 7.96
N GLU A 67 9.10 11.98 7.41
CA GLU A 67 8.02 12.51 8.24
C GLU A 67 7.29 11.38 8.99
N ILE A 68 7.11 10.21 8.38
CA ILE A 68 6.56 9.02 9.08
C ILE A 68 7.48 8.65 10.24
N GLU A 69 8.78 8.47 10.01
CA GLU A 69 9.77 8.20 11.05
C GLU A 69 9.67 9.20 12.20
N LYS A 70 9.70 10.51 11.89
CA LYS A 70 9.61 11.59 12.88
C LYS A 70 8.33 11.53 13.72
N GLN A 71 7.20 11.22 13.12
CA GLN A 71 5.92 11.14 13.84
C GLN A 71 5.83 9.86 14.68
N CYS A 72 6.38 8.75 14.20
CA CYS A 72 6.45 7.48 14.92
C CYS A 72 7.42 7.57 16.12
N ALA A 73 8.60 8.16 15.92
CA ALA A 73 9.56 8.39 17.00
C ALA A 73 8.99 9.21 18.16
N LYS A 74 8.15 10.22 17.87
CA LYS A 74 7.48 11.02 18.93
C LYS A 74 6.48 10.23 19.76
N ARG A 75 6.01 9.10 19.25
CA ARG A 75 4.96 8.25 19.85
C ARG A 75 5.51 6.94 20.37
N ASP A 76 6.80 6.68 20.14
CA ASP A 76 7.47 5.41 20.43
C ASP A 76 6.75 4.20 19.81
N ILE A 77 6.34 4.35 18.53
CA ILE A 77 5.70 3.30 17.75
C ILE A 77 6.54 2.95 16.52
N CYS A 78 6.45 1.70 16.06
CA CYS A 78 7.01 1.26 14.79
C CYS A 78 5.89 1.09 13.76
N MET A 79 6.00 1.80 12.62
CA MET A 79 5.00 1.79 11.56
C MET A 79 5.35 0.76 10.47
N PRO A 80 4.51 -0.27 10.26
CA PRO A 80 4.60 -1.12 9.09
C PRO A 80 4.36 -0.30 7.81
N ILE A 81 5.25 -0.46 6.84
CA ILE A 81 5.12 0.21 5.54
C ILE A 81 5.31 -0.74 4.37
N LEU A 82 4.68 -0.40 3.24
CA LEU A 82 5.08 -0.88 1.92
C LEU A 82 5.62 0.30 1.10
N ILE A 83 6.60 0.01 0.25
CA ILE A 83 7.09 0.98 -0.73
C ILE A 83 6.14 0.95 -1.92
N GLU A 84 5.57 2.10 -2.27
CA GLU A 84 4.79 2.24 -3.49
C GLU A 84 5.73 2.40 -4.68
N VAL A 85 5.62 1.49 -5.66
CA VAL A 85 6.43 1.48 -6.88
C VAL A 85 5.59 1.93 -8.06
N ASN A 86 6.08 2.94 -8.79
CA ASN A 86 5.50 3.36 -10.07
C ASN A 86 5.89 2.38 -11.18
N ILE A 87 5.16 1.27 -11.25
CA ILE A 87 5.43 0.22 -12.23
C ILE A 87 4.95 0.58 -13.64
N SER A 88 3.95 1.43 -13.77
CA SER A 88 3.40 1.87 -15.05
C SER A 88 4.27 2.89 -15.78
N ARG A 89 5.25 3.48 -15.10
CA ARG A 89 6.17 4.53 -15.59
C ARG A 89 5.44 5.78 -16.12
N GLU A 90 4.22 6.00 -15.69
CA GLU A 90 3.47 7.20 -16.03
C GLU A 90 3.94 8.36 -15.14
N GLU A 91 4.32 9.50 -15.74
CA GLU A 91 4.85 10.67 -15.00
C GLU A 91 3.86 11.23 -13.96
N ASN A 92 2.57 11.05 -14.18
CA ASN A 92 1.51 11.57 -13.31
C ASN A 92 1.10 10.59 -12.19
N LYS A 93 1.74 9.42 -12.07
CA LYS A 93 1.46 8.46 -11.00
C LYS A 93 2.49 8.56 -9.88
N TYR A 94 2.00 8.32 -8.65
CA TYR A 94 2.85 8.23 -7.47
C TYR A 94 3.69 6.94 -7.48
N GLY A 95 4.68 6.91 -6.63
CA GLY A 95 5.54 5.75 -6.43
C GLY A 95 7.00 5.98 -6.83
N ILE A 96 7.88 5.20 -6.22
CA ILE A 96 9.31 5.17 -6.53
C ILE A 96 9.50 4.51 -7.91
N PRO A 97 10.36 5.03 -8.78
CA PRO A 97 10.73 4.33 -10.01
C PRO A 97 11.26 2.92 -9.71
N LEU A 98 10.90 1.94 -10.54
CA LEU A 98 11.34 0.56 -10.36
C LEU A 98 12.87 0.44 -10.22
N SER A 99 13.63 1.22 -10.99
CA SER A 99 15.09 1.25 -10.96
C SER A 99 15.69 1.81 -9.66
N GLU A 100 14.93 2.59 -8.89
CA GLU A 100 15.36 3.25 -7.65
C GLU A 100 14.86 2.51 -6.40
N THR A 101 14.05 1.44 -6.58
CA THR A 101 13.41 0.75 -5.47
C THR A 101 14.43 0.14 -4.50
N ALA A 102 15.54 -0.43 -5.01
CA ALA A 102 16.57 -1.04 -4.16
C ALA A 102 17.29 0.01 -3.28
N ASP A 103 17.62 1.16 -3.84
CA ASP A 103 18.25 2.25 -3.09
C ASP A 103 17.28 2.82 -2.03
N PHE A 104 15.99 2.86 -2.36
CA PHE A 104 14.98 3.31 -1.40
C PHE A 104 14.77 2.30 -0.26
N VAL A 105 14.88 0.99 -0.51
CA VAL A 105 14.92 -0.04 0.54
C VAL A 105 16.03 0.25 1.54
N GLU A 106 17.25 0.55 1.06
CA GLU A 106 18.37 0.87 1.93
C GLU A 106 18.10 2.12 2.79
N GLN A 107 17.39 3.12 2.24
CA GLN A 107 16.95 4.26 3.04
C GLN A 107 15.92 3.88 4.12
N CYS A 108 14.97 2.99 3.81
CA CYS A 108 13.99 2.53 4.80
C CYS A 108 14.65 1.83 6.00
N LEU A 109 15.67 1.03 5.74
CA LEU A 109 16.38 0.25 6.76
C LEU A 109 17.21 1.11 7.74
N LEU A 110 17.45 2.40 7.43
CA LEU A 110 18.14 3.33 8.32
C LEU A 110 17.24 3.90 9.43
N PHE A 111 15.92 3.73 9.34
CA PHE A 111 14.96 4.35 10.26
C PHE A 111 14.41 3.35 11.28
N PRO A 112 14.68 3.54 12.59
CA PRO A 112 14.34 2.56 13.62
C PRO A 112 12.84 2.41 13.90
N HIS A 113 12.03 3.41 13.56
CA HIS A 113 10.57 3.36 13.75
C HIS A 113 9.81 3.00 12.46
N ILE A 114 10.54 2.60 11.42
CA ILE A 114 9.98 2.11 10.16
C ILE A 114 10.14 0.58 10.10
N LYS A 115 9.04 -0.11 9.87
CA LYS A 115 9.04 -1.56 9.66
C LYS A 115 8.69 -1.85 8.20
N LEU A 116 9.71 -1.93 7.35
CA LEU A 116 9.50 -2.33 5.95
C LEU A 116 8.91 -3.74 5.90
N GLN A 117 7.83 -3.95 5.14
CA GLN A 117 7.15 -5.24 4.99
C GLN A 117 6.89 -5.63 3.55
N GLY A 118 7.35 -4.88 2.57
CA GLY A 118 7.21 -5.27 1.17
C GLY A 118 6.96 -4.11 0.22
N LEU A 119 6.32 -4.43 -0.89
CA LEU A 119 6.06 -3.51 -1.98
C LEU A 119 4.56 -3.41 -2.28
N MET A 120 4.16 -2.26 -2.80
CA MET A 120 2.83 -2.02 -3.33
C MET A 120 2.94 -1.39 -4.72
N CYS A 121 2.03 -1.72 -5.63
CA CYS A 121 1.83 -0.95 -6.86
C CYS A 121 0.36 -0.87 -7.26
N VAL A 122 0.06 0.14 -8.07
CA VAL A 122 -1.20 0.25 -8.81
C VAL A 122 -0.90 -0.05 -10.27
N GLY A 123 -1.59 -1.02 -10.84
CA GLY A 123 -1.47 -1.40 -12.24
C GLY A 123 -1.78 -0.24 -13.20
N PRO A 124 -1.35 -0.30 -14.46
CA PRO A 124 -1.72 0.69 -15.47
C PRO A 124 -3.23 0.62 -15.75
N LEU A 125 -3.83 1.77 -16.07
CA LEU A 125 -5.18 1.79 -16.59
C LEU A 125 -5.13 1.40 -18.07
N SER A 126 -5.40 0.14 -18.38
CA SER A 126 -5.33 -0.40 -19.73
C SER A 126 -6.42 -1.47 -19.93
N GLU A 127 -7.01 -1.50 -21.11
CA GLU A 127 -7.88 -2.61 -21.56
C GLU A 127 -7.04 -3.81 -22.02
N ASP A 128 -5.77 -3.60 -22.37
CA ASP A 128 -4.85 -4.66 -22.79
C ASP A 128 -4.29 -5.39 -21.57
N ARG A 129 -4.79 -6.58 -21.32
CA ARG A 129 -4.34 -7.44 -20.21
C ARG A 129 -2.86 -7.82 -20.30
N SER A 130 -2.25 -7.81 -21.49
CA SER A 130 -0.82 -8.11 -21.63
C SER A 130 0.05 -7.00 -21.01
N VAL A 131 -0.34 -5.74 -21.15
CA VAL A 131 0.34 -4.59 -20.55
C VAL A 131 0.27 -4.67 -19.00
N ILE A 132 -0.89 -5.05 -18.47
CA ILE A 132 -1.06 -5.23 -17.02
C ILE A 132 -0.21 -6.39 -16.52
N ALA A 133 -0.22 -7.52 -17.28
CA ALA A 133 0.57 -8.71 -16.96
C ALA A 133 2.08 -8.41 -16.92
N ASP A 134 2.60 -7.67 -17.88
CA ASP A 134 4.00 -7.27 -17.95
C ASP A 134 4.40 -6.41 -16.73
N CYS A 135 3.53 -5.50 -16.31
CA CYS A 135 3.74 -4.71 -15.10
C CYS A 135 3.79 -5.59 -13.84
N PHE A 136 2.85 -6.50 -13.67
CA PHE A 136 2.82 -7.39 -12.52
C PHE A 136 4.00 -8.37 -12.52
N GLN A 137 4.43 -8.84 -13.67
CA GLN A 137 5.62 -9.68 -13.79
C GLN A 137 6.89 -8.93 -13.37
N GLN A 138 7.08 -7.69 -13.82
CA GLN A 138 8.22 -6.86 -13.42
C GLN A 138 8.19 -6.59 -11.90
N MET A 139 7.01 -6.34 -11.34
CA MET A 139 6.84 -6.13 -9.91
C MET A 139 7.18 -7.37 -9.09
N GLN A 140 6.72 -8.54 -9.54
CA GLN A 140 7.07 -9.84 -8.92
C GLN A 140 8.58 -10.07 -8.95
N GLN A 141 9.23 -9.86 -10.09
CA GLN A 141 10.68 -10.04 -10.23
C GLN A 141 11.46 -9.12 -9.27
N CYS A 142 11.06 -7.86 -9.19
CA CYS A 142 11.64 -6.90 -8.25
C CYS A 142 11.46 -7.37 -6.80
N PHE A 143 10.25 -7.75 -6.43
CA PHE A 143 9.95 -8.25 -5.08
C PHE A 143 10.77 -9.47 -4.71
N LEU A 144 10.89 -10.47 -5.61
CA LEU A 144 11.66 -11.67 -5.35
C LEU A 144 13.15 -11.40 -5.22
N ALA A 145 13.71 -10.54 -6.08
CA ALA A 145 15.11 -10.14 -6.00
C ALA A 145 15.45 -9.40 -4.69
N LEU A 146 14.57 -8.49 -4.26
CA LEU A 146 14.74 -7.77 -3.00
C LEU A 146 14.56 -8.71 -1.79
N LYS A 147 13.61 -9.63 -1.86
CA LYS A 147 13.40 -10.65 -0.82
C LYS A 147 14.63 -11.57 -0.67
N GLU A 148 15.26 -11.96 -1.77
CA GLU A 148 16.50 -12.74 -1.75
C GLU A 148 17.66 -11.95 -1.14
N LYS A 149 17.79 -10.65 -1.50
CA LYS A 149 18.88 -9.79 -1.03
C LYS A 149 18.76 -9.40 0.44
N TYR A 150 17.56 -9.07 0.91
CA TYR A 150 17.36 -8.45 2.23
C TYR A 150 16.68 -9.36 3.25
N GLY A 151 15.99 -10.40 2.82
CA GLY A 151 15.29 -11.34 3.70
C GLY A 151 13.77 -11.28 3.64
N SER A 152 13.13 -12.37 4.04
CA SER A 152 11.68 -12.50 4.02
C SER A 152 10.96 -11.68 5.11
N GLU A 153 11.67 -11.27 6.13
CA GLU A 153 11.17 -10.39 7.20
C GLU A 153 10.83 -8.99 6.70
N TYR A 154 11.53 -8.49 5.67
CA TYR A 154 11.30 -7.19 5.03
C TYR A 154 10.39 -7.28 3.80
N PHE A 155 10.22 -8.45 3.23
CA PHE A 155 9.45 -8.68 2.00
C PHE A 155 8.38 -9.76 2.22
N ARG A 156 7.43 -9.43 3.09
CA ARG A 156 6.30 -10.29 3.43
C ARG A 156 5.13 -10.10 2.46
N TYR A 157 4.84 -8.84 2.09
CA TYR A 157 3.68 -8.47 1.30
C TYR A 157 4.06 -7.94 -0.08
N LEU A 158 3.39 -8.49 -1.08
CA LEU A 158 3.33 -7.95 -2.44
C LEU A 158 1.89 -7.51 -2.68
N SER A 159 1.64 -6.21 -2.45
CA SER A 159 0.30 -5.62 -2.56
C SER A 159 0.10 -5.10 -3.98
N MET A 160 -0.64 -5.85 -4.79
CA MET A 160 -1.03 -5.46 -6.14
C MET A 160 -2.33 -6.17 -6.53
N GLY A 161 -3.09 -5.56 -7.46
CA GLY A 161 -4.38 -6.04 -7.88
C GLY A 161 -5.54 -5.35 -7.16
N MET A 162 -6.47 -4.86 -7.96
CA MET A 162 -7.73 -4.24 -7.55
C MET A 162 -8.91 -4.98 -8.19
N SER A 163 -10.13 -4.47 -8.06
CA SER A 163 -11.35 -5.15 -8.53
C SER A 163 -11.30 -5.66 -9.96
N ASP A 164 -10.59 -4.96 -10.86
CA ASP A 164 -10.57 -5.29 -12.30
C ASP A 164 -9.43 -6.23 -12.71
N ASP A 165 -8.37 -6.34 -11.87
CA ASP A 165 -7.13 -7.02 -12.25
C ASP A 165 -6.57 -7.97 -11.18
N TYR A 166 -7.27 -8.17 -10.05
CA TYR A 166 -6.78 -8.98 -8.92
C TYR A 166 -6.50 -10.44 -9.29
N GLU A 167 -7.32 -11.04 -10.17
CA GLU A 167 -7.10 -12.42 -10.60
C GLU A 167 -5.76 -12.58 -11.33
N LEU A 168 -5.43 -11.57 -12.15
CA LEU A 168 -4.15 -11.54 -12.85
C LEU A 168 -3.00 -11.29 -11.88
N ALA A 169 -3.17 -10.35 -10.94
CA ALA A 169 -2.17 -10.08 -9.92
C ALA A 169 -1.82 -11.32 -9.07
N LEU A 170 -2.82 -12.14 -8.72
CA LEU A 170 -2.60 -13.41 -7.99
C LEU A 170 -1.72 -14.38 -8.78
N GLN A 171 -1.85 -14.44 -10.12
CA GLN A 171 -1.00 -15.28 -10.98
C GLN A 171 0.48 -14.84 -10.94
N TYR A 172 0.73 -13.57 -10.66
CA TYR A 172 2.08 -13.01 -10.49
C TYR A 172 2.50 -12.87 -9.02
N GLY A 173 1.89 -13.66 -8.13
CA GLY A 173 2.34 -13.81 -6.74
C GLY A 173 1.90 -12.71 -5.78
N SER A 174 0.92 -11.89 -6.15
CA SER A 174 0.27 -11.00 -5.19
C SER A 174 -0.27 -11.81 -4.02
N ASN A 175 -0.01 -11.35 -2.80
CA ASN A 175 -0.54 -11.94 -1.58
C ASN A 175 -1.32 -10.93 -0.72
N MET A 176 -1.53 -9.73 -1.27
CA MET A 176 -2.42 -8.71 -0.73
C MET A 176 -3.11 -7.99 -1.89
N ILE A 177 -4.43 -8.13 -2.00
CA ILE A 177 -5.26 -7.48 -3.03
C ILE A 177 -6.13 -6.40 -2.38
N ARG A 178 -6.54 -5.39 -3.15
CA ARG A 178 -7.31 -4.25 -2.65
C ARG A 178 -8.64 -4.16 -3.38
N LEU A 179 -9.63 -4.86 -2.85
CA LEU A 179 -10.96 -4.94 -3.46
C LEU A 179 -11.86 -3.80 -2.97
N GLY A 180 -12.51 -3.14 -3.90
CA GLY A 180 -13.46 -2.05 -3.64
C GLY A 180 -14.79 -2.32 -4.30
N SER A 181 -14.95 -1.97 -5.59
CA SER A 181 -16.20 -2.05 -6.33
C SER A 181 -16.79 -3.46 -6.39
N ILE A 182 -15.97 -4.50 -6.49
CA ILE A 182 -16.44 -5.88 -6.58
C ILE A 182 -17.11 -6.39 -5.28
N ILE A 183 -16.73 -5.83 -4.12
CA ILE A 183 -17.34 -6.20 -2.82
C ILE A 183 -18.43 -5.18 -2.44
N MET A 184 -18.14 -3.91 -2.60
CA MET A 184 -18.95 -2.80 -2.07
C MET A 184 -19.76 -2.05 -3.15
N GLY A 185 -19.90 -2.63 -4.34
CA GLY A 185 -20.58 -1.98 -5.46
C GLY A 185 -19.82 -0.78 -6.05
N GLU A 186 -20.33 -0.23 -7.13
CA GLU A 186 -19.76 0.96 -7.78
C GLU A 186 -19.89 2.22 -6.89
N ARG A 187 -19.06 3.23 -7.16
CA ARG A 187 -19.19 4.53 -6.48
C ARG A 187 -20.27 5.33 -7.16
N ASP A 188 -21.26 5.76 -6.40
CA ASP A 188 -22.17 6.84 -6.81
C ASP A 188 -21.39 8.15 -6.70
N TYR A 189 -21.15 8.80 -7.85
CA TYR A 189 -20.50 10.11 -7.95
C TYR A 189 -21.52 11.22 -7.95
#